data_3f6b566ebaea6b067de0affd68cb2e0c
#
_entry.id   3f6b566ebaea6b067de0affd68cb2e0c
#
_cell.length_a   1.000
_cell.length_b   1.000
_cell.length_c   1.000
_cell.angle_alpha   90.00
_cell.angle_beta   90.00
_cell.angle_gamma   90.00
#
_symmetry.space_group_name_H-M   'P 1'
#
loop_
_entity.id
_entity.type
_entity.pdbx_description
1 polymer ?
#
loop_
_entity_poly.entity_id
_entity_poly.type
_entity_poly.pdbx_seq_one_letter_code
_entity_poly.pdbx_strand_id
1 'polypeptide(L)'
;TEVVTVIREMIDGINEEKEMSGNASASFGTIEEHTYAIRDNVARLTESVSQLEAANQEIADSVQTISAVSEEVSAHANETLAAEQENMQRLLTIAGRSQELIALTQTEEQQ
;
A
#
# COMPACT_ATOMS: atom_id res chain seq x y z
N THR A 1 -71.06 18.56 32.45
CA THR A 1 -71.32 17.35 32.96
C THR A 1 -70.83 16.29 32.05
N GLU A 2 -71.48 15.23 31.69
CA GLU A 2 -70.89 14.14 30.85
C GLU A 2 -70.41 14.64 29.48
N VAL A 3 -71.21 15.48 28.82
CA VAL A 3 -70.83 16.04 27.50
C VAL A 3 -69.57 16.92 27.58
N VAL A 4 -69.41 17.71 28.63
CA VAL A 4 -68.23 18.56 28.83
C VAL A 4 -66.99 17.73 29.11
N THR A 5 -67.12 16.63 29.83
CA THR A 5 -66.03 15.70 30.11
C THR A 5 -65.58 15.02 28.85
N VAL A 6 -66.49 14.53 28.01
CA VAL A 6 -66.18 13.90 26.71
C VAL A 6 -65.48 14.88 25.75
N ILE A 7 -65.99 16.13 25.69
CA ILE A 7 -65.35 17.16 24.85
C ILE A 7 -63.93 17.48 25.34
N ARG A 8 -63.66 17.51 26.62
CA ARG A 8 -62.34 17.75 27.19
C ARG A 8 -61.39 16.61 26.86
N GLU A 9 -61.82 15.36 27.01
CA GLU A 9 -61.03 14.18 26.62
C GLU A 9 -60.77 14.17 25.14
N MET A 10 -61.67 14.59 24.29
CA MET A 10 -61.44 14.74 22.84
C MET A 10 -60.40 15.80 22.53
N ILE A 11 -60.42 16.95 23.20
CA ILE A 11 -59.45 18.03 23.04
C ILE A 11 -58.06 17.56 23.47
N ASP A 12 -57.99 16.88 24.61
CA ASP A 12 -56.70 16.32 25.09
C ASP A 12 -56.13 15.28 24.10
N GLY A 13 -56.98 14.39 23.58
CA GLY A 13 -56.61 13.41 22.54
C GLY A 13 -56.13 14.07 21.25
N ILE A 14 -56.79 15.15 20.80
CA ILE A 14 -56.36 15.91 19.63
C ILE A 14 -55.00 16.58 19.86
N ASN A 15 -54.77 17.13 21.05
CA ASN A 15 -53.48 17.74 21.39
C ASN A 15 -52.34 16.70 21.43
N GLU A 16 -52.57 15.52 21.98
CA GLU A 16 -51.63 14.40 21.97
C GLU A 16 -51.28 13.95 20.53
N GLU A 17 -52.32 13.78 19.69
CA GLU A 17 -52.10 13.44 18.26
C GLU A 17 -51.29 14.51 17.54
N LYS A 18 -51.53 15.78 17.81
CA LYS A 18 -50.79 16.90 17.24
C LYS A 18 -49.32 16.89 17.65
N GLU A 19 -49.04 16.60 18.92
CA GLU A 19 -47.68 16.46 19.44
C GLU A 19 -46.96 15.26 18.79
N MET A 20 -47.62 14.11 18.74
CA MET A 20 -47.09 12.90 18.10
C MET A 20 -46.82 13.13 16.63
N SER A 21 -47.70 13.82 15.92
CA SER A 21 -47.48 14.19 14.50
C SER A 21 -46.30 15.12 14.32
N GLY A 22 -46.11 16.08 15.22
CA GLY A 22 -44.94 16.97 15.24
C GLY A 22 -43.64 16.20 15.47
N ASN A 23 -43.63 15.29 16.42
CA ASN A 23 -42.49 14.44 16.72
C ASN A 23 -42.14 13.50 15.54
N ALA A 24 -43.13 12.91 14.89
CA ALA A 24 -42.94 12.10 13.69
C ALA A 24 -42.33 12.93 12.54
N SER A 25 -42.84 14.14 12.31
CA SER A 25 -42.32 15.05 11.30
C SER A 25 -40.86 15.43 11.57
N ALA A 26 -40.51 15.72 12.81
CA ALA A 26 -39.14 16.00 13.22
C ALA A 26 -38.20 14.78 12.99
N SER A 27 -38.71 13.57 13.30
CA SER A 27 -37.96 12.32 13.06
C SER A 27 -37.70 12.08 11.57
N PHE A 28 -38.67 12.36 10.70
CA PHE A 28 -38.48 12.29 9.25
C PHE A 28 -37.44 13.30 8.75
N GLY A 29 -37.42 14.51 9.28
CA GLY A 29 -36.39 15.50 8.98
C GLY A 29 -34.99 15.03 9.36
N THR A 30 -34.86 14.41 10.53
CA THR A 30 -33.59 13.82 10.98
C THR A 30 -33.15 12.67 10.07
N ILE A 31 -34.08 11.81 9.65
CA ILE A 31 -33.78 10.71 8.70
C ILE A 31 -33.32 11.27 7.36
N GLU A 32 -33.96 12.31 6.86
CA GLU A 32 -33.56 12.98 5.62
C GLU A 32 -32.14 13.52 5.72
N GLU A 33 -31.81 14.22 6.79
CA GLU A 33 -30.46 14.74 7.05
C GLU A 33 -29.42 13.63 7.12
N HIS A 34 -29.71 12.54 7.85
CA HIS A 34 -28.82 11.38 7.90
C HIS A 34 -28.66 10.72 6.54
N THR A 35 -29.71 10.70 5.72
CA THR A 35 -29.64 10.14 4.36
C THR A 35 -28.69 10.95 3.47
N TYR A 36 -28.74 12.27 3.56
CA TYR A 36 -27.78 13.12 2.84
C TYR A 36 -26.35 12.91 3.31
N ALA A 37 -26.13 12.81 4.63
CA ALA A 37 -24.82 12.52 5.19
C ALA A 37 -24.28 11.14 4.73
N ILE A 38 -25.13 10.12 4.67
CA ILE A 38 -24.75 8.80 4.16
C ILE A 38 -24.37 8.88 2.68
N ARG A 39 -25.12 9.60 1.85
CA ARG A 39 -24.81 9.79 0.43
C ARG A 39 -23.45 10.47 0.23
N ASP A 40 -23.16 11.50 1.02
CA ASP A 40 -21.87 12.18 1.00
C ASP A 40 -20.73 11.23 1.39
N ASN A 41 -20.90 10.48 2.47
CA ASN A 41 -19.93 9.48 2.89
C ASN A 41 -19.70 8.38 1.84
N VAL A 42 -20.74 7.91 1.18
CA VAL A 42 -20.61 6.93 0.07
C VAL A 42 -19.84 7.52 -1.08
N ALA A 43 -20.07 8.77 -1.46
CA ALA A 43 -19.31 9.44 -2.52
C ALA A 43 -17.82 9.54 -2.17
N ARG A 44 -17.48 9.93 -0.94
CA ARG A 44 -16.10 9.98 -0.45
C ARG A 44 -15.44 8.61 -0.39
N LEU A 45 -16.18 7.58 0.00
CA LEU A 45 -15.68 6.19 -0.04
C LEU A 45 -15.37 5.75 -1.45
N THR A 46 -16.24 6.06 -2.41
CA THR A 46 -16.02 5.73 -3.82
C THR A 46 -14.75 6.39 -4.35
N GLU A 47 -14.53 7.66 -4.02
CA GLU A 47 -13.29 8.36 -4.37
C GLU A 47 -12.06 7.72 -3.72
N SER A 48 -12.15 7.37 -2.44
CA SER A 48 -11.05 6.71 -1.72
C SER A 48 -10.70 5.34 -2.32
N VAL A 49 -11.71 4.57 -2.71
CA VAL A 49 -11.50 3.28 -3.40
C VAL A 49 -10.78 3.48 -4.73
N SER A 50 -11.18 4.48 -5.52
CA SER A 50 -10.51 4.80 -6.78
C SER A 50 -9.03 5.20 -6.58
N GLN A 51 -8.74 5.97 -5.53
CA GLN A 51 -7.36 6.32 -5.17
C GLN A 51 -6.54 5.09 -4.74
N LEU A 52 -7.15 4.16 -3.99
CA LEU A 52 -6.52 2.89 -3.63
C LEU A 52 -6.23 2.01 -4.84
N GLU A 53 -7.14 1.95 -5.81
CA GLU A 53 -6.90 1.22 -7.07
C GLU A 53 -5.71 1.79 -7.83
N ALA A 54 -5.62 3.12 -7.95
CA ALA A 54 -4.48 3.78 -8.59
C ALA A 54 -3.17 3.50 -7.84
N ALA A 55 -3.16 3.61 -6.52
CA ALA A 55 -1.98 3.31 -5.70
C ALA A 55 -1.56 1.83 -5.82
N ASN A 56 -2.50 0.91 -5.87
CA ASN A 56 -2.21 -0.51 -6.09
C ASN A 56 -1.57 -0.75 -7.46
N GLN A 57 -2.00 -0.04 -8.51
CA GLN A 57 -1.38 -0.13 -9.81
C GLN A 57 0.07 0.36 -9.79
N GLU A 58 0.34 1.49 -9.14
CA GLU A 58 1.72 2.01 -8.97
C GLU A 58 2.62 1.03 -8.19
N ILE A 59 2.07 0.37 -7.17
CA ILE A 59 2.78 -0.68 -6.43
C ILE A 59 3.10 -1.86 -7.34
N ALA A 60 2.16 -2.31 -8.15
CA ALA A 60 2.39 -3.41 -9.09
C ALA A 60 3.51 -3.09 -10.09
N ASP A 61 3.50 -1.88 -10.66
CA ASP A 61 4.53 -1.41 -11.59
C ASP A 61 5.90 -1.31 -10.90
N SER A 62 5.91 -0.85 -9.64
CA SER A 62 7.14 -0.79 -8.82
C SER A 62 7.69 -2.18 -8.53
N VAL A 63 6.85 -3.16 -8.22
CA VAL A 63 7.25 -4.55 -8.02
C VAL A 63 7.86 -5.16 -9.29
N GLN A 64 7.28 -4.88 -10.45
CA GLN A 64 7.87 -5.29 -11.73
C GLN A 64 9.26 -4.69 -11.96
N THR A 65 9.41 -3.40 -11.68
CA THR A 65 10.69 -2.70 -11.79
C THR A 65 11.74 -3.30 -10.85
N ILE A 66 11.37 -3.56 -9.59
CA ILE A 66 12.24 -4.21 -8.60
C ILE A 66 12.66 -5.60 -9.08
N SER A 67 11.75 -6.37 -9.65
CA SER A 67 12.05 -7.69 -10.19
C SER A 67 13.08 -7.63 -11.32
N ALA A 68 12.92 -6.70 -12.27
CA ALA A 68 13.85 -6.49 -13.37
C ALA A 68 15.25 -6.06 -12.86
N VAL A 69 15.30 -5.11 -11.92
CA VAL A 69 16.56 -4.68 -11.30
C VAL A 69 17.22 -5.83 -10.53
N SER A 70 16.44 -6.68 -9.86
CA SER A 70 16.98 -7.84 -9.14
C SER A 70 17.61 -8.86 -10.09
N GLU A 71 17.01 -9.09 -11.24
CA GLU A 71 17.59 -9.95 -12.29
C GLU A 71 18.89 -9.36 -12.83
N GLU A 72 18.93 -8.05 -13.09
CA GLU A 72 20.13 -7.35 -13.56
C GLU A 72 21.24 -7.41 -12.51
N VAL A 73 20.94 -7.15 -11.24
CA VAL A 73 21.92 -7.27 -10.14
C VAL A 73 22.46 -8.70 -10.03
N SER A 74 21.60 -9.70 -10.19
CA SER A 74 22.02 -11.10 -10.16
C SER A 74 22.96 -11.43 -11.33
N ALA A 75 22.68 -10.92 -12.53
CA ALA A 75 23.53 -11.09 -13.69
C ALA A 75 24.90 -10.43 -13.48
N HIS A 76 24.94 -9.19 -13.00
CA HIS A 76 26.19 -8.48 -12.69
C HIS A 76 26.99 -9.15 -11.56
N ALA A 77 26.33 -9.71 -10.56
CA ALA A 77 27.02 -10.47 -9.51
C ALA A 77 27.72 -11.72 -10.09
N ASN A 78 27.07 -12.42 -11.01
CA ASN A 78 27.64 -13.57 -11.68
C ASN A 78 28.82 -13.18 -12.59
N GLU A 79 28.70 -12.07 -13.33
CA GLU A 79 29.81 -11.52 -14.15
C GLU A 79 31.02 -11.13 -13.28
N THR A 80 30.74 -10.47 -12.13
CA THR A 80 31.78 -10.09 -11.17
C THR A 80 32.49 -11.33 -10.62
N LEU A 81 31.73 -12.36 -10.24
CA LEU A 81 32.29 -13.62 -9.77
C LEU A 81 33.21 -14.29 -10.83
N ALA A 82 32.76 -14.31 -12.09
CA ALA A 82 33.57 -14.85 -13.20
C ALA A 82 34.86 -14.05 -13.40
N ALA A 83 34.77 -12.71 -13.35
CA ALA A 83 35.97 -11.85 -13.46
C ALA A 83 36.93 -12.06 -12.29
N GLU A 84 36.43 -12.23 -11.07
CA GLU A 84 37.26 -12.53 -9.89
C GLU A 84 37.97 -13.90 -10.02
N GLN A 85 37.28 -14.90 -10.54
CA GLN A 85 37.89 -16.22 -10.81
C GLN A 85 38.99 -16.11 -11.86
N GLU A 86 38.79 -15.35 -12.93
CA GLU A 86 39.81 -15.11 -13.95
C GLU A 86 41.02 -14.37 -13.36
N ASN A 87 40.79 -13.34 -12.56
CA ASN A 87 41.85 -12.60 -11.89
C ASN A 87 42.65 -13.48 -10.93
N MET A 88 42.00 -14.35 -10.18
CA MET A 88 42.65 -15.34 -9.33
C MET A 88 43.59 -16.25 -10.14
N GLN A 89 43.13 -16.74 -11.29
CA GLN A 89 43.91 -17.58 -12.18
C GLN A 89 45.15 -16.84 -12.74
N ARG A 90 44.99 -15.58 -13.12
CA ARG A 90 46.06 -14.71 -13.57
C ARG A 90 47.13 -14.48 -12.48
N LEU A 91 46.68 -14.24 -11.24
CA LEU A 91 47.59 -14.08 -10.09
C LEU A 91 48.40 -15.35 -9.81
N LEU A 92 47.77 -16.52 -9.87
CA LEU A 92 48.48 -17.80 -9.73
C LEU A 92 49.53 -18.00 -10.84
N THR A 93 49.24 -17.63 -12.07
CA THR A 93 50.17 -17.68 -13.20
C THR A 93 51.36 -16.72 -12.99
N ILE A 94 51.11 -15.49 -12.54
CA ILE A 94 52.14 -14.51 -12.23
C ILE A 94 53.03 -15.00 -11.09
N ALA A 95 52.46 -15.56 -10.02
CA ALA A 95 53.21 -16.12 -8.90
C ALA A 95 54.12 -17.26 -9.34
N GLY A 96 53.64 -18.17 -10.21
CA GLY A 96 54.43 -19.25 -10.78
C GLY A 96 55.59 -18.74 -11.63
N ARG A 97 55.37 -17.77 -12.51
CA ARG A 97 56.44 -17.15 -13.32
C ARG A 97 57.45 -16.40 -12.47
N SER A 98 57.03 -15.76 -11.40
CA SER A 98 57.90 -15.08 -10.46
C SER A 98 58.86 -16.06 -9.77
N GLN A 99 58.37 -17.23 -9.39
CA GLN A 99 59.21 -18.28 -8.80
C GLN A 99 60.20 -18.87 -9.78
N GLU A 100 59.80 -19.09 -11.03
CA GLU A 100 60.72 -19.52 -12.10
C GLU A 100 61.82 -18.49 -12.32
N LEU A 101 61.51 -17.21 -12.35
CA LEU A 101 62.49 -16.14 -12.52
C LEU A 101 63.48 -16.07 -11.36
N ILE A 102 63.03 -16.23 -10.12
CA ILE A 102 63.90 -16.29 -8.95
C ILE A 102 64.84 -17.51 -9.04
N ALA A 103 64.35 -18.66 -9.43
CA ALA A 103 65.17 -19.86 -9.60
C ALA A 103 66.24 -19.68 -10.68
N LEU A 104 65.94 -19.02 -11.82
CA LEU A 104 66.91 -18.71 -12.87
C LEU A 104 68.02 -17.76 -12.40
N THR A 105 67.66 -16.68 -11.66
CA THR A 105 68.67 -15.75 -11.11
C THR A 105 69.59 -16.41 -10.11
N GLN A 106 69.07 -17.29 -9.25
CA GLN A 106 69.95 -18.04 -8.32
C GLN A 106 70.91 -19.02 -9.01
N THR A 107 70.47 -19.58 -10.13
CA THR A 107 71.38 -20.48 -10.95
C THR A 107 72.47 -19.71 -11.62
N GLU A 108 72.26 -18.48 -12.09
CA GLU A 108 73.31 -17.62 -12.71
C GLU A 108 74.34 -17.12 -11.68
N GLU A 109 73.93 -16.85 -10.43
CA GLU A 109 74.87 -16.46 -9.36
C GLU A 109 75.82 -17.59 -8.89
N GLN A 110 75.46 -18.83 -9.15
CA GLN A 110 76.31 -20.01 -8.83
C GLN A 110 77.31 -20.44 -9.93
N GLN A 111 77.23 -19.81 -11.07
CA GLN A 111 78.19 -20.02 -12.19
C GLN A 111 79.24 -18.95 -12.20
#